data_b3faf3958bddf64a7f11f92a55ce9cba
#
_entry.id   b3faf3958bddf64a7f11f92a55ce9cba
#
_cell.length_a   1.000
_cell.length_b   1.000
_cell.length_c   1.000
_cell.angle_alpha   90.00
_cell.angle_beta   90.00
_cell.angle_gamma   90.00
#
_symmetry.space_group_name_H-M   'P 1'
#
loop_
_entity.id
_entity.type
_entity.pdbx_description
1 polymer ?
#
loop_
_entity_poly.entity_id
_entity_poly.type
_entity_poly.pdbx_seq_one_letter_code
_entity_poly.pdbx_strand_id
1 'polypeptide(L)' 'MNIQKPLPGMTPEETERQLHYMNAVIMFKVMHSRGIINEKELNLCKEEMLKKYKPPLDPYKDEV' A
#
# COMPACT_ATOMS: atom_id res chain seq x y z
N MET A 1 -17.07 9.31 -3.17
CA MET A 1 -17.28 8.55 -3.07
C MET A 1 -17.41 7.98 -2.04
N ASN A 2 -17.79 7.53 -1.69
CA ASN A 2 -17.85 7.13 -0.81
C ASN A 2 -17.85 6.01 -0.31
N ILE A 3 -17.70 5.50 0.28
CA ILE A 3 -17.53 4.63 0.67
C ILE A 3 -17.89 3.96 1.27
N GLN A 4 -18.08 3.59 1.82
CA GLN A 4 -17.90 2.54 1.64
C GLN A 4 -17.96 1.67 2.71
N LYS A 5 -18.19 0.41 2.52
CA LYS A 5 -18.24 -0.59 3.53
C LYS A 5 -16.83 -0.92 3.99
N PRO A 6 -16.60 -1.05 5.30
CA PRO A 6 -15.30 -1.54 5.77
C PRO A 6 -15.02 -2.92 5.19
N LEU A 7 -13.73 -3.22 5.03
CA LEU A 7 -13.34 -4.54 4.63
C LEU A 7 -13.66 -5.52 5.75
N PRO A 8 -13.91 -6.80 5.42
CA PRO A 8 -14.25 -7.78 6.46
C PRO A 8 -13.17 -7.85 7.53
N GLY A 9 -13.62 -7.81 8.79
CA GLY A 9 -12.73 -7.89 9.92
C GLY A 9 -11.97 -6.63 10.25
N MET A 10 -12.31 -5.51 9.61
CA MET A 10 -11.60 -4.25 9.82
C MET A 10 -12.58 -3.16 10.22
N THR A 11 -12.11 -2.23 11.06
CA THR A 11 -12.87 -1.02 11.33
C THR A 11 -12.79 -0.09 10.12
N PRO A 12 -13.65 0.94 10.04
CA PRO A 12 -13.55 1.92 8.95
C PRO A 12 -12.19 2.58 8.86
N GLU A 13 -11.58 2.92 10.00
CA GLU A 13 -10.24 3.53 9.99
C GLU A 13 -9.20 2.56 9.47
N GLU A 14 -9.29 1.30 9.88
CA GLU A 14 -8.35 0.30 9.40
C GLU A 14 -8.50 0.08 7.91
N THR A 15 -9.75 0.07 7.43
CA THR A 15 -10.01 -0.08 6.00
C THR A 15 -9.39 1.06 5.22
N GLU A 16 -9.57 2.28 5.72
CA GLU A 16 -9.02 3.45 5.03
C GLU A 16 -7.50 3.38 4.96
N ARG A 17 -6.84 3.04 6.08
CA ARG A 17 -5.39 2.91 6.08
C ARG A 17 -4.93 1.82 5.13
N GLN A 18 -5.66 0.69 5.12
CA GLN A 18 -5.32 -0.41 4.23
C GLN A 18 -5.41 0.01 2.77
N LEU A 19 -6.48 0.70 2.40
CA LEU A 19 -6.68 1.12 1.02
C LEU A 19 -5.66 2.18 0.60
N HIS A 20 -5.35 3.12 1.49
CA HIS A 20 -4.33 4.13 1.18
C HIS A 20 -2.98 3.49 0.95
N TYR A 21 -2.62 2.52 1.79
CA TYR A 21 -1.36 1.80 1.62
C TYR A 21 -1.32 1.07 0.29
N MET A 22 -2.39 0.32 -0.01
CA MET A 22 -2.42 -0.45 -1.24
C MET A 22 -2.35 0.44 -2.47
N ASN A 23 -3.08 1.56 -2.46
CA ASN A 23 -3.05 2.49 -3.58
C ASN A 23 -1.66 3.09 -3.78
N ALA A 24 -1.01 3.45 -2.68
CA ALA A 24 0.34 4.01 -2.76
C ALA A 24 1.32 3.00 -3.34
N VAL A 25 1.25 1.75 -2.90
CA VAL A 25 2.15 0.71 -3.39
C VAL A 25 1.90 0.44 -4.87
N ILE A 26 0.64 0.42 -5.29
CA ILE A 26 0.32 0.22 -6.70
C ILE A 26 0.96 1.32 -7.55
N MET A 27 0.89 2.57 -7.10
CA MET A 27 1.53 3.66 -7.82
C MET A 27 3.04 3.45 -7.95
N PHE A 28 3.68 3.05 -6.85
CA PHE A 28 5.12 2.81 -6.89
C PHE A 28 5.46 1.64 -7.81
N LYS A 29 4.61 0.62 -7.83
CA LYS A 29 4.82 -0.51 -8.75
C LYS A 29 4.73 -0.08 -10.20
N VAL A 30 3.79 0.81 -10.52
CA VAL A 30 3.68 1.35 -11.87
C VAL A 30 4.95 2.12 -12.22
N MET A 31 5.43 2.95 -11.31
CA MET A 31 6.66 3.69 -11.54
C MET A 31 7.83 2.77 -11.77
N HIS A 32 7.90 1.69 -11.01
CA HIS A 32 8.97 0.70 -11.19
C HIS A 32 8.87 0.03 -12.57
N SER A 33 7.65 -0.34 -12.98
CA SER A 33 7.48 -1.00 -14.27
C SER A 33 7.85 -0.10 -15.44
N ARG A 34 7.80 1.22 -15.24
CA ARG A 34 8.18 2.19 -16.26
C ARG A 34 9.62 2.64 -16.17
N GLY A 35 10.38 2.04 -15.26
CA GLY A 35 11.78 2.38 -15.12
C GLY A 35 12.05 3.70 -14.40
N ILE A 36 11.02 4.30 -13.79
CA ILE A 36 11.19 5.56 -13.08
C ILE A 36 11.96 5.35 -11.79
N ILE A 37 11.69 4.24 -11.11
CA ILE A 37 12.42 3.87 -9.90
C ILE A 37 12.94 2.45 -10.07
N ASN A 38 14.02 2.12 -9.36
CA ASN A 38 14.56 0.77 -9.40
C ASN A 38 13.97 -0.08 -8.28
N GLU A 39 14.37 -1.35 -8.24
CA GLU A 39 13.80 -2.27 -7.26
C GLU A 39 14.10 -1.87 -5.83
N LYS A 40 15.30 -1.37 -5.59
CA LYS A 40 15.68 -0.92 -4.26
C LYS A 40 14.81 0.24 -3.82
N GLU A 41 14.58 1.18 -4.73
CA GLU A 41 13.73 2.33 -4.44
C GLU A 41 12.29 1.90 -4.20
N LEU A 42 11.81 0.93 -4.97
CA LEU A 42 10.46 0.41 -4.77
C LEU A 42 10.32 -0.17 -3.36
N ASN A 43 11.29 -0.96 -2.93
CA ASN A 43 11.24 -1.57 -1.61
C ASN A 43 11.29 -0.52 -0.51
N LEU A 44 12.09 0.52 -0.69
CA LEU A 44 12.14 1.62 0.28
C LEU A 44 10.79 2.34 0.35
N CYS A 45 10.17 2.58 -0.79
CA CYS A 45 8.87 3.23 -0.82
C CYS A 45 7.82 2.39 -0.10
N LYS A 46 7.86 1.08 -0.31
CA LYS A 46 6.92 0.19 0.37
C LYS A 46 7.11 0.24 1.88
N GLU A 47 8.36 0.23 2.34
CA GLU A 47 8.64 0.32 3.76
C GLU A 47 8.15 1.63 4.36
N GLU A 48 8.37 2.73 3.63
CA GLU A 48 7.91 4.04 4.10
C GLU A 48 6.40 4.08 4.22
N MET A 49 5.71 3.48 3.27
CA MET A 49 4.25 3.47 3.31
C MET A 49 3.73 2.59 4.43
N LEU A 50 4.43 1.50 4.74
CA LEU A 50 4.07 0.68 5.90
C LEU A 50 4.15 1.49 7.19
N LYS A 51 5.20 2.29 7.32
CA LYS A 51 5.36 3.12 8.51
C LYS A 51 4.33 4.23 8.56
N LYS A 52 4.01 4.81 7.42
CA LYS A 52 3.11 5.95 7.36
C LYS A 52 1.66 5.55 7.61
N TYR A 53 1.20 4.50 6.95
CA TYR A 53 -0.22 4.14 7.00
C TYR A 53 -0.52 3.03 8.00
N LYS A 54 0.47 2.25 8.37
CA LYS A 54 0.30 1.15 9.33
C LYS A 54 -0.92 0.29 8.97
N PRO A 55 -0.93 -0.28 7.77
CA PRO A 55 -2.07 -1.08 7.34
C PRO A 55 -2.20 -2.33 8.20
N PRO A 56 -3.43 -2.80 8.47
CA PRO A 56 -3.60 -4.04 9.23
C PRO A 56 -3.01 -5.25 8.52
N LEU A 57 -3.01 -5.23 7.18
CA LEU A 57 -2.44 -6.32 6.40
C LEU A 57 -1.43 -5.76 5.43
N ASP A 58 -0.42 -6.57 5.12
CA ASP A 58 0.57 -6.21 4.13
C ASP A 58 0.52 -7.25 3.02
N PRO A 59 -0.35 -7.04 2.01
CA PRO A 59 -0.50 -8.03 0.93
C PRO A 59 0.74 -8.14 0.05
N TYR A 60 1.68 -7.21 0.18
CA TYR A 60 2.91 -7.22 -0.63
C TYR A 60 4.13 -7.69 0.15
N LYS A 61 3.90 -8.20 1.34
CA LYS A 61 4.98 -8.55 2.25
C LYS A 61 5.96 -9.56 1.65
N ASP A 62 5.42 -10.53 0.94
CA ASP A 62 6.23 -11.61 0.38
C ASP A 62 6.59 -11.41 -1.09
N GLU A 63 6.30 -10.23 -1.62
CA GLU A 63 6.68 -9.89 -2.98
C GLU A 63 8.05 -9.27 -2.97
N VAL A 64 9.04 -9.93 -3.41
CA VAL A 64 10.37 -9.30 -3.42
C VAL A 64 11.07 -9.57 -4.71
#